data_e19903cac1dc47e81a3a701841ea1ac3
#
_entry.id   e19903cac1dc47e81a3a701841ea1ac3
#
_cell.length_a   1.000
_cell.length_b   1.000
_cell.length_c   1.000
_cell.angle_alpha   90.00
_cell.angle_beta   90.00
_cell.angle_gamma   90.00
#
_symmetry.space_group_name_H-M   'P 1'
#
loop_
_entity.id
_entity.type
_entity.pdbx_description
1 polymer ?
#
loop_
_entity_poly.entity_id
_entity_poly.type
_entity_poly.pdbx_seq_one_letter_code
_entity_poly.pdbx_strand_id
1 'polypeptide(L)'
;MGSDKKSKEKVTKKSSKGTKSEDVPKDSKEKSPETDFSSKKRKLEEVSTTEKSSETSPSKKLKTDGDFVSRIAAKRTNVCQSVTEFKFNKKRVRVLSQASDAPDENDGVVYWMSRDQRVQDNWAFLYAQRLALKMEVPLHVCFCLVPKFLEATIRHFEFMLKGLEEVEEECRNLDISFHLLIGYAKDVLPEFVGKNKMGSVVTDFSPLRTPMSWVEDVKNNLSKDVPFCQVDAHNIVPCWEASPKCEYGARTIRNKINNQLSTYLTEFPPLVQHKYKAKHIAQKVDWKAAIESLEVDRTVTLPDWCKPGTNGGLETLESFLKDRIKYFNSERNKPDKEVLSNLSPWFHFGQVSVQRSIIMVKEVKSKYKESVEGFLEEAIVRRELADNFCFYNKNYDNIEGAYEWARNTLKDHWNDKREYLYTRQQLAESSTHDDLWNAAQYQLVTEGKMHGFLRMYWAKKILEWTENPEVALKDSIYLNDKYSMDGRDPNGYVGCMWSICGIHDQGWKERPIFGKIRYMNYQGCKRKFDVAAFVRKYKVKKPLPNIFNKK
;
A
#
# COMPACT_ATOMS: atom_id res chain seq x y z
N MET A 1 51.97 15.82 -43.85
CA MET A 1 53.16 15.88 -43.02
C MET A 1 52.78 15.31 -41.70
N GLY A 2 52.99 14.11 -41.40
CA GLY A 2 54.15 13.32 -41.09
C GLY A 2 54.25 13.29 -39.56
N SER A 3 54.45 12.29 -38.84
CA SER A 3 54.78 10.90 -39.02
C SER A 3 54.61 10.10 -37.74
N ASP A 4 54.21 8.87 -37.91
CA ASP A 4 54.45 7.67 -37.10
C ASP A 4 55.53 7.69 -36.00
N LYS A 5 55.29 6.92 -34.93
CA LYS A 5 56.18 5.84 -34.53
C LYS A 5 55.48 4.84 -33.54
N LYS A 6 55.50 3.59 -34.02
CA LYS A 6 55.29 2.30 -33.32
C LYS A 6 56.49 1.96 -32.43
N SER A 7 56.26 1.17 -31.37
CA SER A 7 57.10 0.03 -30.91
C SER A 7 56.30 -0.70 -29.80
N LYS A 8 55.77 -1.88 -29.95
CA LYS A 8 56.27 -3.30 -30.05
C LYS A 8 57.02 -3.79 -28.81
N GLU A 9 56.37 -4.81 -28.22
CA GLU A 9 56.86 -6.10 -27.71
C GLU A 9 57.60 -6.17 -26.36
N LYS A 10 57.16 -7.02 -25.42
CA LYS A 10 57.60 -8.42 -25.36
C LYS A 10 56.82 -9.29 -24.37
N VAL A 11 56.42 -10.45 -24.90
CA VAL A 11 55.94 -11.69 -24.28
C VAL A 11 57.08 -12.37 -23.51
N THR A 12 56.83 -12.97 -22.35
CA THR A 12 57.55 -14.17 -21.89
C THR A 12 56.61 -15.15 -21.20
N LYS A 13 56.49 -16.32 -21.81
CA LYS A 13 55.99 -17.61 -21.27
C LYS A 13 57.09 -18.27 -20.42
N LYS A 14 56.63 -19.02 -19.36
CA LYS A 14 57.20 -20.31 -18.90
C LYS A 14 56.14 -20.93 -17.98
N SER A 15 55.38 -22.02 -18.29
CA SER A 15 55.66 -23.46 -18.35
C SER A 15 56.41 -23.95 -17.09
N SER A 16 55.99 -24.96 -16.32
CA SER A 16 55.30 -26.19 -16.46
C SER A 16 55.52 -27.07 -15.21
N LYS A 17 54.69 -28.12 -15.06
CA LYS A 17 54.83 -29.37 -14.27
C LYS A 17 54.44 -29.26 -12.78
N GLY A 18 53.62 -30.14 -12.20
CA GLY A 18 53.06 -31.40 -12.65
C GLY A 18 52.64 -32.20 -11.43
N THR A 19 51.54 -32.91 -11.59
CA THR A 19 51.14 -34.19 -10.94
C THR A 19 51.14 -34.34 -9.44
N LYS A 20 49.99 -34.61 -8.81
CA LYS A 20 49.49 -35.95 -8.48
C LYS A 20 48.12 -35.94 -7.83
N SER A 21 47.31 -36.84 -8.25
CA SER A 21 46.04 -37.35 -7.71
C SER A 21 46.16 -37.78 -6.25
N GLU A 22 45.08 -37.59 -5.48
CA GLU A 22 44.55 -38.61 -4.55
C GLU A 22 43.18 -38.22 -3.98
N ASP A 23 42.25 -39.07 -4.23
CA ASP A 23 41.13 -39.58 -3.48
C ASP A 23 40.04 -38.66 -2.91
N VAL A 24 38.84 -38.94 -3.43
CA VAL A 24 37.50 -38.66 -2.93
C VAL A 24 37.26 -39.42 -1.65
N PRO A 25 36.52 -38.87 -0.69
CA PRO A 25 35.39 -39.57 -0.12
C PRO A 25 34.05 -38.87 -0.34
N LYS A 26 33.08 -39.72 -0.67
CA LYS A 26 31.67 -39.47 -0.80
C LYS A 26 31.01 -39.20 0.56
N ASP A 27 29.84 -38.51 0.44
CA ASP A 27 28.70 -38.54 1.34
C ASP A 27 28.76 -37.71 2.63
N SER A 28 28.04 -36.60 2.61
CA SER A 28 27.11 -36.28 3.68
C SER A 28 25.90 -35.47 3.14
N LYS A 29 24.77 -36.16 3.07
CA LYS A 29 23.42 -35.61 2.87
C LYS A 29 23.03 -34.84 4.12
N GLU A 30 22.82 -33.56 4.05
CA GLU A 30 22.08 -32.84 5.06
C GLU A 30 20.59 -32.84 4.71
N LYS A 31 19.83 -33.56 5.50
CA LYS A 31 18.38 -33.58 5.53
C LYS A 31 17.85 -32.35 6.28
N SER A 32 16.92 -31.67 5.68
CA SER A 32 16.01 -30.76 6.35
C SER A 32 15.05 -31.52 7.27
N PRO A 33 14.68 -31.02 8.46
CA PRO A 33 13.74 -31.70 9.32
C PRO A 33 12.29 -31.45 8.88
N GLU A 34 11.66 -32.49 8.36
CA GLU A 34 10.20 -32.63 8.34
C GLU A 34 9.76 -33.08 9.74
N THR A 35 8.95 -32.28 10.40
CA THR A 35 8.28 -32.69 11.63
C THR A 35 7.00 -33.44 11.31
N ASP A 36 7.06 -34.72 11.48
CA ASP A 36 5.96 -35.68 11.45
C ASP A 36 5.21 -35.63 12.80
N PHE A 37 3.89 -35.40 12.77
CA PHE A 37 3.01 -35.51 13.91
C PHE A 37 2.14 -36.78 13.73
N SER A 38 2.61 -37.91 14.26
CA SER A 38 1.82 -39.11 14.39
C SER A 38 0.91 -39.05 15.61
N SER A 39 -0.33 -39.41 15.34
CA SER A 39 -1.46 -39.63 16.23
C SER A 39 -1.18 -40.50 17.45
N LYS A 40 -1.54 -40.03 18.64
CA LYS A 40 -1.87 -40.90 19.78
C LYS A 40 -3.32 -40.68 20.22
N LYS A 41 -4.17 -41.67 19.93
CA LYS A 41 -5.49 -41.87 20.53
C LYS A 41 -5.32 -42.10 22.04
N ARG A 42 -6.07 -41.35 22.86
CA ARG A 42 -6.39 -41.74 24.24
C ARG A 42 -7.90 -41.72 24.43
N LYS A 43 -8.33 -42.80 25.11
CA LYS A 43 -9.72 -43.19 25.41
C LYS A 43 -10.44 -42.17 26.29
N LEU A 44 -11.73 -42.02 26.02
CA LEU A 44 -12.72 -41.46 26.94
C LEU A 44 -12.89 -42.38 28.14
N GLU A 45 -12.90 -41.79 29.33
CA GLU A 45 -13.56 -42.35 30.52
C GLU A 45 -14.52 -41.25 31.03
N GLU A 46 -15.78 -41.63 31.11
CA GLU A 46 -16.86 -40.89 31.76
C GLU A 46 -16.66 -40.96 33.28
N VAL A 47 -16.77 -39.82 33.98
CA VAL A 47 -17.06 -39.77 35.40
C VAL A 47 -18.08 -38.67 35.68
N SER A 48 -19.10 -39.07 36.39
CA SER A 48 -20.33 -38.41 36.79
C SER A 48 -20.14 -37.19 37.71
N THR A 49 -21.12 -36.31 37.59
CA THR A 49 -21.55 -35.19 38.40
C THR A 49 -21.35 -35.30 39.90
N THR A 50 -20.81 -34.23 40.52
CA THR A 50 -21.27 -33.68 41.81
C THR A 50 -20.96 -32.19 41.88
N GLU A 51 -22.00 -31.38 42.07
CA GLU A 51 -21.91 -29.94 42.32
C GLU A 51 -21.21 -29.65 43.65
N LYS A 52 -20.21 -28.78 43.62
CA LYS A 52 -19.80 -27.97 44.77
C LYS A 52 -19.49 -26.55 44.32
N SER A 53 -20.31 -25.64 44.83
CA SER A 53 -20.08 -24.20 44.81
C SER A 53 -18.72 -23.84 45.35
N SER A 54 -17.90 -23.14 44.55
CA SER A 54 -16.73 -22.42 45.01
C SER A 54 -16.73 -21.01 44.42
N GLU A 55 -16.70 -20.06 45.31
CA GLU A 55 -16.62 -18.64 45.06
C GLU A 55 -15.45 -18.31 44.11
N THR A 56 -15.79 -17.75 42.98
CA THR A 56 -14.82 -17.21 42.02
C THR A 56 -14.45 -15.79 42.42
N SER A 57 -13.19 -15.60 42.79
CA SER A 57 -12.54 -14.30 42.90
C SER A 57 -12.76 -13.46 41.63
N PRO A 58 -13.02 -12.15 41.72
CA PRO A 58 -13.28 -11.32 40.56
C PRO A 58 -12.01 -11.18 39.72
N SER A 59 -12.06 -11.75 38.51
CA SER A 59 -11.07 -11.44 37.47
C SER A 59 -11.04 -9.93 37.28
N LYS A 60 -9.87 -9.31 37.39
CA LYS A 60 -9.63 -7.90 37.07
C LYS A 60 -10.07 -7.65 35.63
N LYS A 61 -11.31 -7.17 35.45
CA LYS A 61 -11.72 -6.51 34.20
C LYS A 61 -10.80 -5.30 34.03
N LEU A 62 -9.99 -5.30 32.98
CA LEU A 62 -9.35 -4.09 32.51
C LEU A 62 -10.46 -3.06 32.27
N LYS A 63 -10.53 -2.03 33.10
CA LYS A 63 -11.38 -0.86 32.85
C LYS A 63 -10.85 -0.20 31.58
N THR A 64 -11.53 -0.39 30.45
CA THR A 64 -11.37 0.43 29.25
C THR A 64 -12.26 1.65 29.43
N ASP A 65 -11.78 2.64 30.17
CA ASP A 65 -12.42 3.95 30.22
C ASP A 65 -12.16 4.65 28.87
N GLY A 66 -13.21 4.89 28.12
CA GLY A 66 -13.22 5.62 26.85
C GLY A 66 -13.43 4.73 25.63
N ASP A 67 -14.14 5.27 24.64
CA ASP A 67 -14.29 4.68 23.34
C ASP A 67 -12.92 4.62 22.61
N PHE A 68 -12.80 3.81 21.55
CA PHE A 68 -11.53 3.57 20.85
C PHE A 68 -10.88 4.85 20.30
N VAL A 69 -11.70 5.77 19.77
CA VAL A 69 -11.26 7.05 19.21
C VAL A 69 -10.73 7.96 20.32
N SER A 70 -11.43 8.04 21.45
CA SER A 70 -11.00 8.81 22.63
C SER A 70 -9.67 8.31 23.21
N ARG A 71 -9.42 7.00 23.22
CA ARG A 71 -8.13 6.42 23.61
C ARG A 71 -7.01 6.83 22.67
N ILE A 72 -7.25 6.89 21.36
CA ILE A 72 -6.28 7.36 20.38
C ILE A 72 -6.01 8.86 20.58
N ALA A 73 -7.04 9.67 20.81
CA ALA A 73 -6.89 11.11 21.08
C ALA A 73 -6.04 11.35 22.35
N ALA A 74 -6.33 10.64 23.44
CA ALA A 74 -5.54 10.72 24.66
C ALA A 74 -4.07 10.36 24.47
N LYS A 75 -3.75 9.40 23.60
CA LYS A 75 -2.36 9.05 23.27
C LYS A 75 -1.60 10.22 22.62
N ARG A 76 -2.25 10.96 21.72
CA ARG A 76 -1.66 12.13 21.08
C ARG A 76 -1.38 13.25 22.09
N THR A 77 -2.37 13.59 22.91
CA THR A 77 -2.25 14.67 23.93
C THR A 77 -1.25 14.34 25.04
N ASN A 78 -1.04 13.04 25.34
CA ASN A 78 -0.02 12.61 26.30
C ASN A 78 1.42 12.79 25.78
N VAL A 79 1.63 12.99 24.48
CA VAL A 79 2.96 13.24 23.90
C VAL A 79 3.40 14.69 24.11
N CYS A 80 2.53 15.63 23.75
CA CYS A 80 2.72 17.08 23.92
C CYS A 80 1.39 17.79 23.61
N GLN A 81 1.32 19.08 23.94
CA GLN A 81 0.12 19.89 23.70
C GLN A 81 0.07 20.46 22.28
N SER A 82 1.20 20.56 21.59
CA SER A 82 1.31 21.12 20.23
C SER A 82 2.48 20.50 19.48
N VAL A 83 2.37 20.46 18.15
CA VAL A 83 3.45 20.02 17.26
C VAL A 83 4.71 20.90 17.36
N THR A 84 4.62 22.12 17.88
CA THR A 84 5.78 22.99 18.10
C THR A 84 6.68 22.51 19.25
N GLU A 85 6.11 21.82 20.24
CA GLU A 85 6.82 21.20 21.36
C GLU A 85 7.42 19.85 20.98
N PHE A 86 6.93 19.23 19.91
CA PHE A 86 7.36 17.92 19.45
C PHE A 86 8.70 18.01 18.69
N LYS A 87 9.63 17.10 19.00
CA LYS A 87 10.89 16.97 18.24
C LYS A 87 10.62 16.29 16.89
N PHE A 88 10.19 17.08 15.90
CA PHE A 88 9.89 16.59 14.56
C PHE A 88 11.15 16.02 13.87
N ASN A 89 11.04 14.83 13.29
CA ASN A 89 12.14 14.21 12.55
C ASN A 89 12.23 14.78 11.12
N LYS A 90 13.16 15.72 10.92
CA LYS A 90 13.37 16.40 9.62
C LYS A 90 13.78 15.46 8.47
N LYS A 91 14.25 14.26 8.77
CA LYS A 91 14.60 13.26 7.73
C LYS A 91 13.38 12.74 6.95
N ARG A 92 12.14 13.01 7.44
CA ARG A 92 10.89 12.79 6.70
C ARG A 92 10.64 13.83 5.61
N VAL A 93 11.42 14.92 5.60
CA VAL A 93 11.18 16.09 4.73
C VAL A 93 12.26 16.19 3.68
N ARG A 94 11.86 16.43 2.45
CA ARG A 94 12.72 16.84 1.34
C ARG A 94 12.33 18.23 0.88
N VAL A 95 13.30 19.14 0.73
CA VAL A 95 13.10 20.45 0.12
C VAL A 95 13.20 20.25 -1.40
N LEU A 96 12.20 20.68 -2.14
CA LEU A 96 12.10 20.52 -3.59
C LEU A 96 12.44 21.81 -4.34
N SER A 97 12.21 22.98 -3.72
CA SER A 97 12.50 24.32 -4.25
C SER A 97 13.95 24.71 -4.02
N GLN A 98 14.37 25.80 -4.68
CA GLN A 98 15.64 26.47 -4.38
C GLN A 98 15.50 27.43 -3.18
N ALA A 99 14.32 28.00 -2.96
CA ALA A 99 14.04 28.84 -1.79
C ALA A 99 14.08 27.98 -0.52
N SER A 100 14.76 28.47 0.51
CA SER A 100 14.81 27.88 1.86
C SER A 100 13.88 28.59 2.84
N ASP A 101 13.65 29.87 2.64
CA ASP A 101 12.92 30.75 3.53
C ASP A 101 11.72 31.35 2.81
N ALA A 102 10.61 31.49 3.52
CA ALA A 102 9.40 32.10 3.01
C ALA A 102 9.59 33.62 2.84
N PRO A 103 8.87 34.27 1.90
CA PRO A 103 8.83 35.71 1.82
C PRO A 103 8.39 36.36 3.14
N ASP A 104 8.98 37.49 3.53
CA ASP A 104 8.66 38.21 4.79
C ASP A 104 7.18 38.57 4.88
N GLU A 105 6.59 39.02 3.76
CA GLU A 105 5.16 39.28 3.66
C GLU A 105 4.47 38.11 2.97
N ASN A 106 3.73 37.31 3.74
CA ASN A 106 2.92 36.22 3.23
C ASN A 106 1.64 36.03 4.06
N ASP A 107 0.62 35.42 3.43
CA ASP A 107 -0.71 35.27 4.01
C ASP A 107 -0.99 33.84 4.47
N GLY A 108 0.01 32.93 4.45
CA GLY A 108 -0.18 31.57 4.99
C GLY A 108 0.74 30.48 4.44
N VAL A 109 0.59 29.31 5.02
CA VAL A 109 1.20 28.06 4.56
C VAL A 109 0.13 27.18 3.92
N VAL A 110 0.44 26.56 2.80
CA VAL A 110 -0.43 25.58 2.13
C VAL A 110 0.06 24.15 2.41
N TYR A 111 -0.83 23.28 2.90
CA TYR A 111 -0.67 21.84 2.78
C TYR A 111 -1.44 21.34 1.56
N TRP A 112 -0.71 20.99 0.49
CA TRP A 112 -1.29 20.29 -0.65
C TRP A 112 -1.42 18.80 -0.30
N MET A 113 -2.61 18.42 0.17
CA MET A 113 -2.98 17.05 0.50
C MET A 113 -3.17 16.25 -0.79
N SER A 114 -2.55 15.07 -0.87
CA SER A 114 -2.61 14.20 -2.05
C SER A 114 -2.86 12.74 -1.65
N ARG A 115 -1.84 12.00 -1.16
CA ARG A 115 -1.94 10.59 -0.82
C ARG A 115 -2.52 10.34 0.58
N ASP A 116 -2.19 11.19 1.56
CA ASP A 116 -2.52 10.99 2.97
C ASP A 116 -3.72 11.85 3.39
N GLN A 117 -4.94 11.38 3.04
CA GLN A 117 -6.20 12.11 3.13
C GLN A 117 -6.83 11.98 4.53
N ARG A 118 -6.16 12.55 5.52
CA ARG A 118 -6.61 12.61 6.93
C ARG A 118 -6.02 13.82 7.64
N VAL A 119 -6.65 14.25 8.70
CA VAL A 119 -6.16 15.36 9.53
C VAL A 119 -5.14 14.83 10.54
N GLN A 120 -5.58 14.07 11.53
CA GLN A 120 -4.72 13.55 12.58
C GLN A 120 -3.77 12.44 12.10
N ASP A 121 -2.68 12.20 12.85
CA ASP A 121 -1.70 11.14 12.55
C ASP A 121 -1.06 11.27 11.15
N ASN A 122 -0.90 12.52 10.66
CA ASN A 122 -0.39 12.87 9.35
C ASN A 122 0.87 13.75 9.47
N TRP A 123 2.04 13.18 9.20
CA TRP A 123 3.31 13.88 9.34
C TRP A 123 3.46 15.10 8.41
N ALA A 124 2.84 15.09 7.23
CA ALA A 124 2.88 16.24 6.31
C ALA A 124 2.02 17.38 6.84
N PHE A 125 0.83 17.09 7.33
CA PHE A 125 -0.05 18.09 7.94
C PHE A 125 0.56 18.66 9.24
N LEU A 126 1.12 17.80 10.08
CA LEU A 126 1.84 18.21 11.29
C LEU A 126 3.03 19.13 10.97
N TYR A 127 3.77 18.82 9.89
CA TYR A 127 4.87 19.68 9.44
C TYR A 127 4.37 21.04 8.95
N ALA A 128 3.28 21.05 8.15
CA ALA A 128 2.66 22.28 7.66
C ALA A 128 2.14 23.14 8.82
N GLN A 129 1.44 22.55 9.81
CA GLN A 129 0.98 23.28 10.99
C GLN A 129 2.15 23.84 11.80
N ARG A 130 3.24 23.04 11.95
CA ARG A 130 4.46 23.51 12.62
C ARG A 130 5.07 24.72 11.93
N LEU A 131 5.12 24.74 10.59
CA LEU A 131 5.62 25.90 9.84
C LEU A 131 4.73 27.11 10.04
N ALA A 132 3.41 26.95 9.83
CA ALA A 132 2.45 28.05 9.96
C ALA A 132 2.45 28.66 11.38
N LEU A 133 2.51 27.84 12.43
CA LEU A 133 2.61 28.32 13.82
C LEU A 133 3.91 29.07 14.10
N LYS A 134 5.04 28.66 13.48
CA LYS A 134 6.32 29.34 13.63
C LYS A 134 6.42 30.67 12.87
N MET A 135 5.73 30.73 11.72
CA MET A 135 5.67 31.92 10.89
C MET A 135 4.56 32.90 11.34
N GLU A 136 3.73 32.47 12.29
CA GLU A 136 2.59 33.23 12.83
C GLU A 136 1.53 33.57 11.76
N VAL A 137 1.31 32.65 10.81
CA VAL A 137 0.41 32.82 9.67
C VAL A 137 -0.66 31.71 9.62
N PRO A 138 -1.76 31.94 8.88
CA PRO A 138 -2.79 30.93 8.65
C PRO A 138 -2.27 29.66 7.99
N LEU A 139 -2.98 28.53 8.22
CA LEU A 139 -2.76 27.26 7.55
C LEU A 139 -3.94 26.97 6.62
N HIS A 140 -3.63 26.64 5.38
CA HIS A 140 -4.58 26.25 4.36
C HIS A 140 -4.31 24.82 3.91
N VAL A 141 -5.36 24.03 3.70
CA VAL A 141 -5.30 22.71 3.07
C VAL A 141 -5.91 22.83 1.68
N CYS A 142 -5.18 22.40 0.67
CA CYS A 142 -5.67 22.31 -0.71
C CYS A 142 -5.70 20.86 -1.16
N PHE A 143 -6.80 20.44 -1.76
CA PHE A 143 -6.89 19.18 -2.51
C PHE A 143 -7.23 19.50 -3.98
N CYS A 144 -6.42 18.99 -4.92
CA CYS A 144 -6.65 19.20 -6.36
C CYS A 144 -7.43 18.01 -6.91
N LEU A 145 -8.69 18.25 -7.31
CA LEU A 145 -9.57 17.23 -7.86
C LEU A 145 -9.48 17.21 -9.38
N VAL A 146 -8.87 16.16 -9.93
CA VAL A 146 -8.83 15.91 -11.37
C VAL A 146 -10.12 15.25 -11.85
N PRO A 147 -10.60 15.52 -13.09
CA PRO A 147 -11.85 14.97 -13.59
C PRO A 147 -11.81 13.44 -13.77
N LYS A 148 -10.62 12.89 -13.98
CA LYS A 148 -10.35 11.44 -14.12
C LYS A 148 -8.93 11.11 -13.68
N PHE A 149 -8.71 9.88 -13.26
CA PHE A 149 -7.39 9.40 -12.87
C PHE A 149 -7.20 7.95 -13.28
N LEU A 150 -6.40 7.69 -14.34
CA LEU A 150 -6.16 6.36 -14.88
C LEU A 150 -7.49 5.57 -15.06
N GLU A 151 -7.54 4.33 -14.57
CA GLU A 151 -8.74 3.47 -14.63
C GLU A 151 -9.66 3.62 -13.39
N ALA A 152 -9.51 4.70 -12.60
CA ALA A 152 -10.37 4.93 -11.44
C ALA A 152 -11.82 5.12 -11.88
N THR A 153 -12.73 4.45 -11.17
CA THR A 153 -14.17 4.51 -11.38
C THR A 153 -14.83 5.37 -10.30
N ILE A 154 -16.15 5.58 -10.40
CA ILE A 154 -16.89 6.32 -9.37
C ILE A 154 -16.71 5.74 -7.96
N ARG A 155 -16.52 4.42 -7.83
CA ARG A 155 -16.21 3.72 -6.58
C ARG A 155 -15.07 4.36 -5.80
N HIS A 156 -13.98 4.69 -6.51
CA HIS A 156 -12.77 5.24 -5.92
C HIS A 156 -12.94 6.71 -5.55
N PHE A 157 -13.55 7.47 -6.44
CA PHE A 157 -13.80 8.89 -6.21
C PHE A 157 -14.82 9.13 -5.10
N GLU A 158 -15.91 8.36 -5.04
CA GLU A 158 -16.87 8.47 -3.92
C GLU A 158 -16.22 8.15 -2.57
N PHE A 159 -15.40 7.08 -2.50
CA PHE A 159 -14.68 6.75 -1.28
C PHE A 159 -13.72 7.88 -0.86
N MET A 160 -13.01 8.44 -1.83
CA MET A 160 -12.07 9.56 -1.63
C MET A 160 -12.81 10.82 -1.18
N LEU A 161 -13.82 11.26 -1.94
CA LEU A 161 -14.51 12.54 -1.70
C LEU A 161 -15.31 12.53 -0.39
N LYS A 162 -15.98 11.42 -0.05
CA LYS A 162 -16.65 11.28 1.25
C LYS A 162 -15.66 11.29 2.42
N GLY A 163 -14.44 10.78 2.22
CA GLY A 163 -13.37 10.91 3.23
C GLY A 163 -12.84 12.35 3.34
N LEU A 164 -12.76 13.09 2.24
CA LEU A 164 -12.37 14.50 2.23
C LEU A 164 -13.44 15.43 2.82
N GLU A 165 -14.71 15.09 2.72
CA GLU A 165 -15.79 15.79 3.42
C GLU A 165 -15.59 15.74 4.95
N GLU A 166 -15.18 14.58 5.50
CA GLU A 166 -14.80 14.44 6.90
C GLU A 166 -13.56 15.29 7.26
N VAL A 167 -12.57 15.34 6.34
CA VAL A 167 -11.37 16.18 6.49
C VAL A 167 -11.75 17.67 6.50
N GLU A 168 -12.65 18.13 5.61
CA GLU A 168 -13.13 19.52 5.60
C GLU A 168 -13.75 19.90 6.93
N GLU A 169 -14.61 19.04 7.47
CA GLU A 169 -15.28 19.28 8.76
C GLU A 169 -14.27 19.36 9.91
N GLU A 170 -13.32 18.43 9.98
CA GLU A 170 -12.28 18.43 11.03
C GLU A 170 -11.36 19.66 10.89
N CYS A 171 -10.97 20.06 9.68
CA CYS A 171 -10.20 21.28 9.44
C CYS A 171 -10.95 22.52 9.94
N ARG A 172 -12.24 22.61 9.64
CA ARG A 172 -13.10 23.73 10.11
C ARG A 172 -13.14 23.83 11.63
N ASN A 173 -13.26 22.68 12.31
CA ASN A 173 -13.24 22.61 13.78
C ASN A 173 -11.88 23.02 14.38
N LEU A 174 -10.81 22.97 13.58
CA LEU A 174 -9.45 23.38 13.95
C LEU A 174 -9.08 24.79 13.49
N ASP A 175 -10.03 25.58 12.98
CA ASP A 175 -9.79 26.91 12.39
C ASP A 175 -8.77 26.88 11.21
N ILE A 176 -8.75 25.78 10.45
CA ILE A 176 -7.92 25.58 9.26
C ILE A 176 -8.81 25.63 8.01
N SER A 177 -8.43 26.43 7.02
CA SER A 177 -9.20 26.54 5.78
C SER A 177 -8.94 25.38 4.85
N PHE A 178 -9.99 24.65 4.44
CA PHE A 178 -9.92 23.58 3.43
C PHE A 178 -10.43 24.10 2.06
N HIS A 179 -9.71 23.81 0.99
CA HIS A 179 -10.03 24.22 -0.38
C HIS A 179 -10.01 23.03 -1.32
N LEU A 180 -11.13 22.75 -1.99
CA LEU A 180 -11.20 21.81 -3.10
C LEU A 180 -10.95 22.60 -4.41
N LEU A 181 -9.78 22.40 -5.02
CA LEU A 181 -9.41 23.02 -6.28
C LEU A 181 -9.74 22.06 -7.43
N ILE A 182 -10.68 22.43 -8.30
CA ILE A 182 -11.07 21.59 -9.44
C ILE A 182 -10.08 21.80 -10.58
N GLY A 183 -9.33 20.76 -10.93
CA GLY A 183 -8.34 20.79 -12.01
C GLY A 183 -7.04 20.07 -11.67
N TYR A 184 -6.10 20.15 -12.61
CA TYR A 184 -4.77 19.58 -12.41
C TYR A 184 -3.92 20.45 -11.51
N ALA A 185 -3.22 19.85 -10.57
CA ALA A 185 -2.43 20.54 -9.55
C ALA A 185 -1.42 21.55 -10.14
N LYS A 186 -0.81 21.23 -11.28
CA LYS A 186 0.14 22.12 -11.99
C LYS A 186 -0.44 23.48 -12.40
N ASP A 187 -1.75 23.54 -12.58
CA ASP A 187 -2.47 24.75 -13.03
C ASP A 187 -3.09 25.46 -11.80
N VAL A 188 -3.94 24.76 -11.06
CA VAL A 188 -4.78 25.38 -10.02
C VAL A 188 -4.04 25.68 -8.72
N LEU A 189 -2.99 24.92 -8.38
CA LEU A 189 -2.27 25.13 -7.12
C LEU A 189 -1.31 26.34 -7.17
N PRO A 190 -0.48 26.53 -8.22
CA PRO A 190 0.35 27.74 -8.36
C PRO A 190 -0.50 29.02 -8.46
N GLU A 191 -1.65 28.96 -9.15
CA GLU A 191 -2.60 30.08 -9.20
C GLU A 191 -3.12 30.41 -7.79
N PHE A 192 -3.57 29.42 -7.03
CA PHE A 192 -4.03 29.59 -5.65
C PHE A 192 -2.94 30.20 -4.77
N VAL A 193 -1.72 29.67 -4.85
CA VAL A 193 -0.56 30.15 -4.07
C VAL A 193 -0.23 31.60 -4.38
N GLY A 194 -0.17 31.96 -5.67
CA GLY A 194 0.13 33.34 -6.10
C GLY A 194 -0.98 34.34 -5.74
N LYS A 195 -2.24 34.00 -6.05
CA LYS A 195 -3.40 34.85 -5.78
C LYS A 195 -3.58 35.16 -4.29
N ASN A 196 -3.32 34.19 -3.43
CA ASN A 196 -3.49 34.32 -1.99
C ASN A 196 -2.16 34.62 -1.25
N LYS A 197 -1.08 34.93 -1.96
CA LYS A 197 0.23 35.27 -1.40
C LYS A 197 0.73 34.26 -0.37
N MET A 198 0.62 32.97 -0.69
CA MET A 198 1.06 31.91 0.22
C MET A 198 2.59 31.85 0.31
N GLY A 199 3.12 31.79 1.52
CA GLY A 199 4.56 31.84 1.77
C GLY A 199 5.29 30.49 1.69
N SER A 200 4.58 29.36 1.72
CA SER A 200 5.20 28.04 1.64
C SER A 200 4.19 26.97 1.23
N VAL A 201 4.66 25.94 0.53
CA VAL A 201 3.87 24.77 0.15
C VAL A 201 4.50 23.51 0.74
N VAL A 202 3.67 22.67 1.37
CA VAL A 202 4.02 21.34 1.86
C VAL A 202 3.14 20.33 1.15
N THR A 203 3.71 19.21 0.68
CA THR A 203 2.92 18.10 0.12
C THR A 203 3.36 16.76 0.72
N ASP A 204 2.50 15.75 0.66
CA ASP A 204 2.86 14.39 1.01
C ASP A 204 3.55 13.64 -0.14
N PHE A 205 4.10 12.46 0.16
CA PHE A 205 4.89 11.67 -0.78
C PHE A 205 4.11 10.48 -1.35
N SER A 206 4.22 10.30 -2.65
CA SER A 206 3.84 9.06 -3.34
C SER A 206 4.98 8.60 -4.24
N PRO A 207 5.32 7.29 -4.30
CA PRO A 207 6.41 6.79 -5.13
C PRO A 207 6.00 6.53 -6.59
N LEU A 208 4.71 6.68 -6.92
CA LEU A 208 4.19 6.36 -8.25
C LEU A 208 4.48 7.47 -9.26
N ARG A 209 4.67 7.11 -10.51
CA ARG A 209 5.09 7.99 -11.62
C ARG A 209 4.18 9.20 -11.77
N THR A 210 2.86 9.00 -11.83
CA THR A 210 1.90 10.09 -12.05
C THR A 210 1.88 11.10 -10.90
N PRO A 211 1.74 10.72 -9.61
CA PRO A 211 1.87 11.68 -8.52
C PRO A 211 3.25 12.37 -8.46
N MET A 212 4.34 11.64 -8.77
CA MET A 212 5.67 12.25 -8.82
C MET A 212 5.80 13.28 -9.93
N SER A 213 5.22 13.03 -11.12
CA SER A 213 5.20 14.04 -12.20
C SER A 213 4.39 15.26 -11.81
N TRP A 214 3.25 15.09 -11.13
CA TRP A 214 2.46 16.24 -10.65
C TRP A 214 3.24 17.13 -9.66
N VAL A 215 4.04 16.52 -8.78
CA VAL A 215 4.90 17.28 -7.85
C VAL A 215 5.97 18.06 -8.62
N GLU A 216 6.59 17.45 -9.63
CA GLU A 216 7.60 18.13 -10.45
C GLU A 216 6.96 19.25 -11.32
N ASP A 217 5.77 19.00 -11.89
CA ASP A 217 5.03 20.00 -12.65
C ASP A 217 4.65 21.21 -11.78
N VAL A 218 4.14 20.99 -10.56
CA VAL A 218 3.84 22.06 -9.59
C VAL A 218 5.11 22.83 -9.24
N LYS A 219 6.20 22.14 -8.92
CA LYS A 219 7.50 22.74 -8.61
C LYS A 219 7.97 23.69 -9.72
N ASN A 220 7.79 23.29 -10.98
CA ASN A 220 8.20 24.09 -12.13
C ASN A 220 7.30 25.34 -12.38
N ASN A 221 6.06 25.31 -11.89
CA ASN A 221 5.08 26.38 -12.06
C ASN A 221 4.92 27.30 -10.83
N LEU A 222 5.47 26.90 -9.66
CA LEU A 222 5.51 27.77 -8.49
C LEU A 222 6.53 28.89 -8.66
N SER A 223 6.27 30.05 -8.02
CA SER A 223 7.28 31.10 -7.90
C SER A 223 8.54 30.55 -7.23
N LYS A 224 9.71 30.99 -7.73
CA LYS A 224 11.02 30.56 -7.21
C LYS A 224 11.27 31.00 -5.76
N ASP A 225 10.53 31.99 -5.29
CA ASP A 225 10.63 32.52 -3.92
C ASP A 225 9.79 31.75 -2.90
N VAL A 226 8.96 30.81 -3.35
CA VAL A 226 8.09 30.00 -2.49
C VAL A 226 8.77 28.68 -2.16
N PRO A 227 9.13 28.40 -0.89
CA PRO A 227 9.60 27.11 -0.44
C PRO A 227 8.58 26.02 -0.71
N PHE A 228 9.04 24.92 -1.30
CA PHE A 228 8.23 23.74 -1.55
C PHE A 228 8.87 22.52 -0.92
N CYS A 229 8.18 21.91 0.06
CA CYS A 229 8.64 20.76 0.81
C CYS A 229 7.74 19.53 0.57
N GLN A 230 8.35 18.36 0.53
CA GLN A 230 7.64 17.09 0.47
C GLN A 230 7.94 16.25 1.71
N VAL A 231 6.90 15.65 2.30
CA VAL A 231 6.99 14.85 3.53
C VAL A 231 6.50 13.44 3.27
N ASP A 232 7.31 12.43 3.63
CA ASP A 232 6.81 11.05 3.66
C ASP A 232 5.97 10.83 4.93
N ALA A 233 4.66 10.99 4.78
CA ALA A 233 3.65 10.80 5.82
C ALA A 233 3.01 9.42 5.78
N HIS A 234 3.28 8.66 4.71
CA HIS A 234 2.66 7.37 4.43
C HIS A 234 3.46 6.20 5.02
N ASN A 235 4.78 6.22 4.86
CA ASN A 235 5.65 5.17 5.38
C ASN A 235 6.03 5.43 6.85
N ILE A 236 6.23 4.35 7.61
CA ILE A 236 6.77 4.46 8.96
C ILE A 236 8.21 4.93 8.89
N VAL A 237 9.05 4.22 8.11
CA VAL A 237 10.39 4.68 7.77
C VAL A 237 10.31 5.33 6.38
N PRO A 238 10.67 6.63 6.24
CA PRO A 238 10.60 7.29 4.95
C PRO A 238 11.31 6.49 3.86
N CYS A 239 10.74 6.44 2.65
CA CYS A 239 11.19 5.58 1.57
C CYS A 239 12.70 5.74 1.28
N TRP A 240 13.20 6.99 1.28
CA TRP A 240 14.61 7.32 1.04
C TRP A 240 15.54 7.05 2.23
N GLU A 241 14.97 6.95 3.47
CA GLU A 241 15.72 6.56 4.67
C GLU A 241 15.75 5.03 4.83
N ALA A 242 14.70 4.32 4.39
CA ALA A 242 14.62 2.87 4.45
C ALA A 242 15.73 2.21 3.62
N SER A 243 16.00 2.72 2.43
CA SER A 243 17.15 2.30 1.59
C SER A 243 17.45 3.34 0.52
N PRO A 244 18.74 3.57 0.17
CA PRO A 244 19.12 4.47 -0.93
C PRO A 244 19.00 3.83 -2.32
N LYS A 245 18.46 2.60 -2.44
CA LYS A 245 18.35 1.84 -3.69
C LYS A 245 17.16 0.93 -3.73
N CYS A 246 16.83 0.44 -4.94
CA CYS A 246 15.85 -0.62 -5.14
C CYS A 246 16.29 -1.90 -4.42
N GLU A 247 15.48 -2.40 -3.52
CA GLU A 247 15.75 -3.60 -2.76
C GLU A 247 15.22 -4.85 -3.48
N TYR A 248 16.03 -5.91 -3.46
CA TYR A 248 15.68 -7.15 -4.15
C TYR A 248 14.45 -7.85 -3.56
N GLY A 249 14.22 -7.72 -2.25
CA GLY A 249 13.08 -8.36 -1.60
C GLY A 249 13.04 -8.12 -0.09
N ALA A 250 12.05 -8.71 0.57
CA ALA A 250 11.84 -8.49 2.01
C ALA A 250 13.06 -8.85 2.86
N ARG A 251 13.86 -9.85 2.46
CA ARG A 251 15.08 -10.24 3.17
C ARG A 251 16.10 -9.10 3.23
N THR A 252 16.23 -8.32 2.16
CA THR A 252 17.26 -7.25 2.08
C THR A 252 16.82 -5.96 2.75
N ILE A 253 15.52 -5.63 2.77
CA ILE A 253 14.99 -4.39 3.36
C ILE A 253 14.63 -4.52 4.84
N ARG A 254 14.21 -5.72 5.30
CA ARG A 254 13.66 -5.94 6.66
C ARG A 254 14.55 -5.39 7.76
N ASN A 255 15.83 -5.75 7.77
CA ASN A 255 16.75 -5.29 8.82
C ASN A 255 16.99 -3.78 8.74
N LYS A 256 17.00 -3.20 7.53
CA LYS A 256 17.16 -1.75 7.34
C LYS A 256 15.99 -0.98 7.95
N ILE A 257 14.76 -1.45 7.76
CA ILE A 257 13.57 -0.88 8.37
C ILE A 257 13.56 -1.13 9.87
N ASN A 258 13.74 -2.38 10.32
CA ASN A 258 13.63 -2.75 11.73
C ASN A 258 14.62 -1.99 12.62
N ASN A 259 15.84 -1.75 12.16
CA ASN A 259 16.85 -0.98 12.89
C ASN A 259 16.47 0.50 13.08
N GLN A 260 15.52 1.00 12.31
CA GLN A 260 15.06 2.38 12.35
C GLN A 260 13.69 2.55 13.02
N LEU A 261 12.98 1.44 13.36
CA LEU A 261 11.63 1.52 13.94
C LEU A 261 11.62 2.28 15.27
N SER A 262 12.66 2.17 16.10
CA SER A 262 12.75 2.94 17.36
C SER A 262 12.77 4.47 17.14
N THR A 263 13.28 4.91 15.98
CA THR A 263 13.36 6.32 15.61
C THR A 263 12.07 6.83 14.96
N TYR A 264 11.39 5.99 14.16
CA TYR A 264 10.29 6.44 13.32
C TYR A 264 8.90 5.96 13.76
N LEU A 265 8.79 4.81 14.44
CA LEU A 265 7.53 4.30 14.98
C LEU A 265 7.25 4.91 16.36
N THR A 266 7.11 6.22 16.38
CA THR A 266 6.78 7.02 17.57
C THR A 266 5.27 7.29 17.62
N GLU A 267 4.79 7.75 18.79
CA GLU A 267 3.45 8.34 18.86
C GLU A 267 3.41 9.67 18.08
N PHE A 268 2.22 10.10 17.67
CA PHE A 268 1.99 11.37 17.00
C PHE A 268 1.66 12.48 18.01
N PRO A 269 2.17 13.71 17.80
CA PRO A 269 1.59 14.88 18.46
C PRO A 269 0.19 15.17 17.89
N PRO A 270 -0.68 15.88 18.62
CA PRO A 270 -1.96 16.29 18.08
C PRO A 270 -1.80 17.43 17.08
N LEU A 271 -2.63 17.45 16.02
CA LEU A 271 -3.00 18.68 15.35
C LEU A 271 -3.98 19.44 16.25
N VAL A 272 -3.71 20.70 16.48
CA VAL A 272 -4.47 21.53 17.41
C VAL A 272 -5.19 22.65 16.66
N GLN A 273 -6.18 23.29 17.34
CA GLN A 273 -6.82 24.48 16.83
C GLN A 273 -5.77 25.51 16.41
N HIS A 274 -5.87 26.02 15.18
CA HIS A 274 -4.85 26.90 14.61
C HIS A 274 -5.05 28.33 15.10
N LYS A 275 -4.02 28.87 15.73
CA LYS A 275 -4.08 30.17 16.41
C LYS A 275 -4.28 31.34 15.43
N TYR A 276 -3.68 31.25 14.25
CA TYR A 276 -3.67 32.32 13.26
C TYR A 276 -4.72 32.04 12.18
N LYS A 277 -5.81 32.81 12.17
CA LYS A 277 -6.96 32.58 11.31
C LYS A 277 -6.76 33.25 9.94
N ALA A 278 -7.27 32.61 8.89
CA ALA A 278 -7.31 33.17 7.57
C ALA A 278 -8.19 34.45 7.53
N LYS A 279 -7.76 35.45 6.78
CA LYS A 279 -8.54 36.70 6.57
C LYS A 279 -9.91 36.41 5.96
N HIS A 280 -9.99 35.42 5.09
CA HIS A 280 -11.21 34.94 4.47
C HIS A 280 -11.38 33.42 4.79
N ILE A 281 -12.51 33.09 5.41
CA ILE A 281 -12.87 31.70 5.68
C ILE A 281 -13.22 31.01 4.36
N ALA A 282 -12.66 29.84 4.09
CA ALA A 282 -13.00 29.04 2.92
C ALA A 282 -14.51 28.73 2.90
N GLN A 283 -15.13 28.88 1.74
CA GLN A 283 -16.52 28.46 1.55
C GLN A 283 -16.63 26.94 1.72
N LYS A 284 -17.76 26.48 2.23
CA LYS A 284 -18.06 25.03 2.31
C LYS A 284 -18.05 24.44 0.90
N VAL A 285 -17.42 23.28 0.75
CA VAL A 285 -17.34 22.59 -0.55
C VAL A 285 -18.71 22.06 -0.96
N ASP A 286 -19.08 22.27 -2.22
CA ASP A 286 -20.21 21.58 -2.84
C ASP A 286 -19.76 20.18 -3.32
N TRP A 287 -19.81 19.21 -2.41
CA TRP A 287 -19.41 17.82 -2.67
C TRP A 287 -20.26 17.16 -3.76
N LYS A 288 -21.54 17.56 -3.91
CA LYS A 288 -22.40 17.05 -4.96
C LYS A 288 -21.94 17.49 -6.33
N ALA A 289 -21.68 18.80 -6.50
CA ALA A 289 -21.14 19.34 -7.74
C ALA A 289 -19.76 18.73 -8.05
N ALA A 290 -18.92 18.50 -7.04
CA ALA A 290 -17.63 17.85 -7.20
C ALA A 290 -17.76 16.41 -7.75
N ILE A 291 -18.72 15.62 -7.24
CA ILE A 291 -18.99 14.27 -7.76
C ILE A 291 -19.57 14.32 -9.18
N GLU A 292 -20.45 15.26 -9.46
CA GLU A 292 -21.06 15.43 -10.79
C GLU A 292 -20.06 15.83 -11.87
N SER A 293 -19.01 16.59 -11.52
CA SER A 293 -17.95 17.03 -12.44
C SER A 293 -17.02 15.91 -12.94
N LEU A 294 -17.10 14.70 -12.38
CA LEU A 294 -16.17 13.61 -12.70
C LEU A 294 -16.50 12.92 -14.03
N GLU A 295 -15.47 12.70 -14.82
CA GLU A 295 -15.50 11.98 -16.11
C GLU A 295 -15.07 10.50 -15.95
N VAL A 296 -15.83 9.73 -15.19
CA VAL A 296 -15.44 8.35 -14.82
C VAL A 296 -16.54 7.33 -15.08
N ASP A 297 -16.16 6.05 -15.15
CA ASP A 297 -17.13 4.95 -15.22
C ASP A 297 -17.96 4.90 -13.93
N ARG A 298 -19.26 5.16 -14.05
CA ARG A 298 -20.23 5.17 -12.94
C ARG A 298 -20.92 3.84 -12.69
N THR A 299 -20.58 2.79 -13.46
CA THR A 299 -21.20 1.46 -13.33
C THR A 299 -20.59 0.64 -12.20
N VAL A 300 -19.35 0.95 -11.79
CA VAL A 300 -18.63 0.28 -10.71
C VAL A 300 -18.77 1.12 -9.44
N THR A 301 -19.76 0.80 -8.61
CA THR A 301 -20.14 1.59 -7.45
C THR A 301 -19.39 1.20 -6.17
N LEU A 302 -19.40 2.09 -5.17
CA LEU A 302 -18.83 1.85 -3.84
C LEU A 302 -19.55 0.70 -3.13
N PRO A 303 -18.86 -0.31 -2.58
CA PRO A 303 -19.49 -1.40 -1.84
C PRO A 303 -19.85 -0.98 -0.41
N ASP A 304 -21.02 -1.45 0.09
CA ASP A 304 -21.58 -1.06 1.38
C ASP A 304 -20.71 -1.34 2.60
N TRP A 305 -19.86 -2.38 2.52
CA TRP A 305 -18.98 -2.76 3.64
C TRP A 305 -17.85 -1.76 3.90
N CYS A 306 -17.51 -0.93 2.91
CA CYS A 306 -16.35 -0.05 2.92
C CYS A 306 -16.78 1.40 3.19
N LYS A 307 -16.99 1.75 4.46
CA LYS A 307 -17.36 3.10 4.88
C LYS A 307 -16.21 4.08 4.69
N PRO A 308 -16.35 5.15 3.89
CA PRO A 308 -15.30 6.14 3.71
C PRO A 308 -14.92 6.88 5.00
N GLY A 309 -13.77 7.56 4.99
CA GLY A 309 -13.33 8.45 6.04
C GLY A 309 -12.49 7.79 7.14
N THR A 310 -11.90 8.62 7.98
CA THR A 310 -11.08 8.19 9.12
C THR A 310 -11.89 7.37 10.11
N ASN A 311 -13.13 7.78 10.37
CA ASN A 311 -14.02 7.09 11.32
C ASN A 311 -14.33 5.67 10.87
N GLY A 312 -14.72 5.47 9.59
CA GLY A 312 -14.97 4.13 9.02
C GLY A 312 -13.75 3.22 9.08
N GLY A 313 -12.58 3.77 8.85
CA GLY A 313 -11.31 3.04 8.97
C GLY A 313 -10.94 2.68 10.40
N LEU A 314 -11.16 3.57 11.38
CA LEU A 314 -10.93 3.29 12.80
C LEU A 314 -11.92 2.27 13.35
N GLU A 315 -13.22 2.30 12.95
CA GLU A 315 -14.20 1.25 13.25
C GLU A 315 -13.72 -0.11 12.74
N THR A 316 -13.20 -0.15 11.51
CA THR A 316 -12.66 -1.38 10.89
C THR A 316 -11.43 -1.90 11.62
N LEU A 317 -10.53 -1.01 12.07
CA LEU A 317 -9.37 -1.36 12.89
C LEU A 317 -9.78 -1.90 14.25
N GLU A 318 -10.72 -1.25 14.92
CA GLU A 318 -11.24 -1.69 16.22
C GLU A 318 -11.88 -3.08 16.13
N SER A 319 -12.74 -3.31 15.12
CA SER A 319 -13.33 -4.62 14.85
C SER A 319 -12.26 -5.69 14.58
N PHE A 320 -11.20 -5.35 13.84
CA PHE A 320 -10.09 -6.27 13.63
C PHE A 320 -9.41 -6.66 14.95
N LEU A 321 -9.15 -5.69 15.81
CA LEU A 321 -8.49 -5.92 17.11
C LEU A 321 -9.37 -6.73 18.09
N LYS A 322 -10.68 -6.51 18.08
CA LYS A 322 -11.63 -7.21 18.94
C LYS A 322 -11.87 -8.66 18.50
N ASP A 323 -12.13 -8.86 17.21
CA ASP A 323 -12.76 -10.09 16.73
C ASP A 323 -11.83 -10.99 15.93
N ARG A 324 -10.93 -10.42 15.11
CA ARG A 324 -10.24 -11.15 14.03
C ARG A 324 -8.75 -11.37 14.25
N ILE A 325 -8.06 -10.47 14.95
CA ILE A 325 -6.60 -10.56 15.12
C ILE A 325 -6.14 -11.87 15.75
N LYS A 326 -6.94 -12.46 16.64
CA LYS A 326 -6.63 -13.74 17.30
C LYS A 326 -6.43 -14.91 16.32
N TYR A 327 -7.06 -14.85 15.15
CA TYR A 327 -6.99 -15.88 14.11
C TYR A 327 -6.07 -15.50 12.95
N PHE A 328 -5.56 -14.27 12.92
CA PHE A 328 -4.86 -13.71 11.77
C PHE A 328 -3.65 -14.56 11.36
N ASN A 329 -2.79 -14.97 12.30
CA ASN A 329 -1.60 -15.76 11.94
C ASN A 329 -1.95 -17.13 11.36
N SER A 330 -2.88 -17.85 11.94
CA SER A 330 -3.24 -19.21 11.55
C SER A 330 -4.10 -19.30 10.29
N GLU A 331 -4.89 -18.25 9.99
CA GLU A 331 -5.93 -18.34 8.96
C GLU A 331 -5.85 -17.27 7.87
N ARG A 332 -4.92 -16.29 7.96
CA ARG A 332 -4.80 -15.19 6.97
C ARG A 332 -4.58 -15.64 5.52
N ASN A 333 -4.20 -16.89 5.29
CA ASN A 333 -4.00 -17.46 3.95
C ASN A 333 -5.16 -18.36 3.50
N LYS A 334 -6.30 -18.33 4.21
CA LYS A 334 -7.50 -19.11 3.90
C LYS A 334 -8.60 -18.19 3.42
N PRO A 335 -8.88 -18.10 2.11
CA PRO A 335 -9.89 -17.20 1.54
C PRO A 335 -11.33 -17.45 2.01
N ASP A 336 -11.63 -18.64 2.49
CA ASP A 336 -12.92 -19.03 3.08
C ASP A 336 -13.13 -18.50 4.50
N LYS A 337 -12.12 -17.84 5.11
CA LYS A 337 -12.15 -17.29 6.47
C LYS A 337 -12.13 -15.76 6.46
N GLU A 338 -12.98 -15.15 7.29
CA GLU A 338 -13.06 -13.70 7.43
C GLU A 338 -12.19 -13.20 8.59
N VAL A 339 -10.87 -13.28 8.43
CA VAL A 339 -9.90 -12.94 9.48
C VAL A 339 -8.96 -11.80 9.12
N LEU A 340 -9.05 -11.26 7.91
CA LEU A 340 -8.20 -10.16 7.47
C LEU A 340 -8.60 -8.84 8.13
N SER A 341 -7.65 -7.91 8.20
CA SER A 341 -7.92 -6.57 8.73
C SER A 341 -8.89 -5.76 7.87
N ASN A 342 -8.85 -5.99 6.57
CA ASN A 342 -9.62 -5.26 5.53
C ASN A 342 -9.27 -3.76 5.41
N LEU A 343 -8.15 -3.30 5.98
CA LEU A 343 -7.77 -1.89 6.05
C LEU A 343 -7.14 -1.32 4.79
N SER A 344 -6.87 -2.13 3.76
CA SER A 344 -6.14 -1.68 2.58
C SER A 344 -6.76 -0.49 1.83
N PRO A 345 -8.10 -0.31 1.72
CA PRO A 345 -8.67 0.89 1.12
C PRO A 345 -8.30 2.17 1.88
N TRP A 346 -8.44 2.16 3.20
CA TRP A 346 -8.11 3.33 4.03
C TRP A 346 -6.61 3.61 4.07
N PHE A 347 -5.77 2.57 3.99
CA PHE A 347 -4.32 2.76 3.86
C PHE A 347 -3.96 3.34 2.50
N HIS A 348 -4.58 2.87 1.41
CA HIS A 348 -4.35 3.37 0.06
C HIS A 348 -4.65 4.86 -0.07
N PHE A 349 -5.84 5.28 0.37
CA PHE A 349 -6.25 6.70 0.37
C PHE A 349 -5.69 7.51 1.55
N GLY A 350 -4.91 6.88 2.42
CA GLY A 350 -4.33 7.54 3.57
C GLY A 350 -5.34 8.07 4.59
N GLN A 351 -6.59 7.59 4.58
CA GLN A 351 -7.65 7.97 5.52
C GLN A 351 -7.38 7.42 6.92
N VAL A 352 -6.58 6.35 7.04
CA VAL A 352 -6.04 5.84 8.32
C VAL A 352 -4.53 5.68 8.20
N SER A 353 -3.81 6.15 9.21
CA SER A 353 -2.36 5.97 9.29
C SER A 353 -2.00 4.52 9.59
N VAL A 354 -1.11 3.94 8.76
CA VAL A 354 -0.52 2.63 9.04
C VAL A 354 0.24 2.65 10.36
N GLN A 355 1.00 3.73 10.63
CA GLN A 355 1.74 3.89 11.88
C GLN A 355 0.81 3.89 13.09
N ARG A 356 -0.33 4.59 13.03
CA ARG A 356 -1.38 4.54 14.07
C ARG A 356 -1.91 3.13 14.27
N SER A 357 -2.23 2.45 13.18
CA SER A 357 -2.73 1.07 13.21
C SER A 357 -1.73 0.12 13.88
N ILE A 358 -0.43 0.25 13.57
CA ILE A 358 0.63 -0.54 14.20
C ILE A 358 0.74 -0.27 15.70
N ILE A 359 0.65 1.00 16.12
CA ILE A 359 0.70 1.37 17.54
C ILE A 359 -0.44 0.68 18.29
N MET A 360 -1.67 0.70 17.75
CA MET A 360 -2.82 0.06 18.37
C MET A 360 -2.74 -1.48 18.34
N VAL A 361 -2.27 -2.07 17.24
CA VAL A 361 -2.05 -3.52 17.13
C VAL A 361 -1.01 -4.01 18.14
N LYS A 362 0.04 -3.23 18.42
CA LYS A 362 1.05 -3.60 19.42
C LYS A 362 0.51 -3.68 20.84
N GLU A 363 -0.59 -3.02 21.18
CA GLU A 363 -1.22 -3.11 22.50
C GLU A 363 -1.70 -4.52 22.86
N VAL A 364 -2.09 -5.29 21.84
CA VAL A 364 -2.56 -6.67 22.04
C VAL A 364 -1.45 -7.73 21.85
N LYS A 365 -0.19 -7.30 21.71
CA LYS A 365 0.96 -8.21 21.46
C LYS A 365 1.14 -9.26 22.55
N SER A 366 0.94 -8.91 23.82
CA SER A 366 1.06 -9.87 24.92
C SER A 366 0.10 -11.04 24.81
N LYS A 367 -1.08 -10.81 24.19
CA LYS A 367 -2.14 -11.81 24.02
C LYS A 367 -2.05 -12.58 22.71
N TYR A 368 -1.62 -11.90 21.62
CA TYR A 368 -1.65 -12.45 20.25
C TYR A 368 -0.32 -12.21 19.50
N LYS A 369 0.81 -12.60 20.13
CA LYS A 369 2.17 -12.28 19.65
C LYS A 369 2.39 -12.58 18.17
N GLU A 370 2.12 -13.82 17.74
CA GLU A 370 2.37 -14.26 16.35
C GLU A 370 1.51 -13.51 15.33
N SER A 371 0.24 -13.25 15.66
CA SER A 371 -0.66 -12.47 14.80
C SER A 371 -0.21 -11.02 14.66
N VAL A 372 0.24 -10.40 15.75
CA VAL A 372 0.79 -9.06 15.73
C VAL A 372 2.07 -9.02 14.89
N GLU A 373 3.02 -9.93 15.11
CA GLU A 373 4.25 -10.00 14.32
C GLU A 373 3.97 -10.25 12.84
N GLY A 374 3.01 -11.13 12.51
CA GLY A 374 2.55 -11.34 11.16
C GLY A 374 1.92 -10.10 10.52
N PHE A 375 1.11 -9.34 11.27
CA PHE A 375 0.53 -8.09 10.79
C PHE A 375 1.60 -7.01 10.57
N LEU A 376 2.57 -6.89 11.47
CA LEU A 376 3.69 -5.95 11.33
C LEU A 376 4.55 -6.27 10.08
N GLU A 377 4.82 -7.54 9.81
CA GLU A 377 5.55 -7.96 8.61
C GLU A 377 4.85 -7.47 7.32
N GLU A 378 3.53 -7.65 7.24
CA GLU A 378 2.76 -7.23 6.06
C GLU A 378 2.61 -5.70 5.98
N ALA A 379 2.22 -5.06 7.06
CA ALA A 379 1.88 -3.63 7.08
C ALA A 379 3.12 -2.72 7.06
N ILE A 380 4.29 -3.19 7.49
CA ILE A 380 5.54 -2.44 7.46
C ILE A 380 6.42 -2.95 6.31
N VAL A 381 6.99 -4.16 6.47
CA VAL A 381 8.07 -4.63 5.61
C VAL A 381 7.60 -4.80 4.17
N ARG A 382 6.47 -5.50 3.97
CA ARG A 382 5.96 -5.77 2.62
C ARG A 382 5.44 -4.51 1.94
N ARG A 383 4.72 -3.68 2.67
CA ARG A 383 4.18 -2.43 2.15
C ARG A 383 5.28 -1.44 1.78
N GLU A 384 6.25 -1.20 2.67
CA GLU A 384 7.36 -0.26 2.40
C GLU A 384 8.35 -0.79 1.35
N LEU A 385 8.46 -2.13 1.19
CA LEU A 385 9.18 -2.73 0.07
C LEU A 385 8.50 -2.41 -1.28
N ALA A 386 7.17 -2.37 -1.32
CA ALA A 386 6.45 -2.01 -2.53
C ALA A 386 6.65 -0.52 -2.89
N ASP A 387 6.61 0.37 -1.91
CA ASP A 387 6.96 1.79 -2.11
C ASP A 387 8.40 1.95 -2.59
N ASN A 388 9.36 1.22 -2.00
CA ASN A 388 10.76 1.21 -2.43
C ASN A 388 10.90 0.75 -3.90
N PHE A 389 10.23 -0.33 -4.27
CA PHE A 389 10.27 -0.83 -5.65
C PHE A 389 9.75 0.22 -6.64
N CYS A 390 8.58 0.79 -6.40
CA CYS A 390 7.98 1.78 -7.31
C CYS A 390 8.80 3.09 -7.37
N PHE A 391 9.43 3.50 -6.27
CA PHE A 391 10.24 4.71 -6.22
C PHE A 391 11.54 4.59 -7.02
N TYR A 392 12.23 3.45 -6.94
CA TYR A 392 13.53 3.27 -7.58
C TYR A 392 13.47 2.58 -8.95
N ASN A 393 12.36 1.95 -9.31
CA ASN A 393 12.19 1.28 -10.60
C ASN A 393 11.11 1.96 -11.45
N LYS A 394 11.53 2.73 -12.45
CA LYS A 394 10.61 3.47 -13.35
C LYS A 394 9.69 2.55 -14.16
N ASN A 395 10.05 1.27 -14.31
CA ASN A 395 9.32 0.26 -15.05
C ASN A 395 8.51 -0.66 -14.12
N TYR A 396 8.00 -0.15 -12.99
CA TYR A 396 7.29 -0.93 -11.98
C TYR A 396 5.97 -1.57 -12.50
N ASP A 397 5.51 -1.19 -13.68
CA ASP A 397 4.25 -1.60 -14.30
C ASP A 397 4.42 -2.29 -15.68
N ASN A 398 5.66 -2.65 -16.04
CA ASN A 398 5.95 -3.34 -17.29
C ASN A 398 7.09 -4.37 -17.13
N ILE A 399 7.26 -5.26 -18.12
CA ILE A 399 8.19 -6.40 -18.05
C ILE A 399 9.64 -5.94 -17.89
N GLU A 400 10.02 -4.78 -18.43
CA GLU A 400 11.37 -4.25 -18.30
C GLU A 400 11.78 -3.96 -16.85
N GLY A 401 10.80 -3.80 -15.96
CA GLY A 401 11.03 -3.69 -14.52
C GLY A 401 11.42 -5.00 -13.83
N ALA A 402 11.29 -6.13 -14.51
CA ALA A 402 11.62 -7.45 -13.97
C ALA A 402 13.14 -7.68 -13.90
N TYR A 403 13.56 -8.59 -13.00
CA TYR A 403 14.94 -9.04 -12.94
C TYR A 403 15.34 -9.78 -14.23
N GLU A 404 16.59 -9.72 -14.60
CA GLU A 404 17.10 -10.33 -15.83
C GLU A 404 16.74 -11.82 -15.95
N TRP A 405 16.91 -12.62 -14.89
CA TRP A 405 16.54 -14.03 -14.89
C TRP A 405 15.05 -14.25 -15.24
N ALA A 406 14.20 -13.35 -14.77
CA ALA A 406 12.76 -13.44 -15.00
C ALA A 406 12.40 -13.00 -16.44
N ARG A 407 13.01 -11.92 -16.95
CA ARG A 407 12.83 -11.50 -18.35
C ARG A 407 13.27 -12.61 -19.32
N ASN A 408 14.45 -13.19 -19.07
CA ASN A 408 14.99 -14.26 -19.93
C ASN A 408 14.03 -15.45 -19.96
N THR A 409 13.62 -15.96 -18.80
CA THR A 409 12.71 -17.12 -18.78
C THR A 409 11.33 -16.81 -19.38
N LEU A 410 10.79 -15.60 -19.19
CA LEU A 410 9.53 -15.19 -19.84
C LEU A 410 9.67 -15.06 -21.37
N LYS A 411 10.84 -14.62 -21.85
CA LYS A 411 11.16 -14.55 -23.29
C LYS A 411 11.29 -15.95 -23.89
N ASP A 412 11.98 -16.87 -23.21
CA ASP A 412 12.13 -18.26 -23.67
C ASP A 412 10.78 -18.98 -23.81
N HIS A 413 9.82 -18.66 -22.94
CA HIS A 413 8.48 -19.23 -22.91
C HIS A 413 7.39 -18.34 -23.54
N TRP A 414 7.77 -17.30 -24.28
CA TRP A 414 6.85 -16.31 -24.83
C TRP A 414 5.80 -16.94 -25.76
N ASN A 415 6.24 -17.83 -26.65
CA ASN A 415 5.42 -18.46 -27.68
C ASN A 415 4.90 -19.85 -27.28
N ASP A 416 5.03 -20.25 -26.02
CA ASP A 416 4.51 -21.53 -25.56
C ASP A 416 3.01 -21.62 -25.81
N LYS A 417 2.55 -22.79 -26.24
CA LYS A 417 1.13 -23.04 -26.53
C LYS A 417 0.29 -22.91 -25.26
N ARG A 418 -0.77 -22.10 -25.32
CA ARG A 418 -1.78 -21.97 -24.25
C ARG A 418 -2.95 -22.90 -24.58
N GLU A 419 -3.43 -23.61 -23.56
CA GLU A 419 -4.59 -24.48 -23.72
C GLU A 419 -5.88 -23.68 -23.86
N TYR A 420 -5.97 -22.56 -23.12
CA TYR A 420 -7.09 -21.61 -23.17
C TYR A 420 -6.56 -20.21 -23.41
N LEU A 421 -7.34 -19.41 -24.12
CA LEU A 421 -7.10 -17.98 -24.30
C LEU A 421 -8.37 -17.21 -23.97
N TYR A 422 -8.25 -16.16 -23.15
CA TYR A 422 -9.34 -15.27 -22.78
C TYR A 422 -8.99 -13.82 -23.08
N THR A 423 -9.95 -13.10 -23.62
CA THR A 423 -9.87 -11.66 -23.80
C THR A 423 -10.00 -10.96 -22.43
N ARG A 424 -9.51 -9.72 -22.32
CA ARG A 424 -9.71 -8.88 -21.13
C ARG A 424 -11.19 -8.76 -20.73
N GLN A 425 -12.10 -8.70 -21.73
CA GLN A 425 -13.53 -8.65 -21.49
C GLN A 425 -14.03 -9.91 -20.79
N GLN A 426 -13.68 -11.09 -21.31
CA GLN A 426 -14.06 -12.38 -20.70
C GLN A 426 -13.51 -12.51 -19.27
N LEU A 427 -12.28 -12.05 -19.04
CA LEU A 427 -11.68 -11.99 -17.71
C LEU A 427 -12.46 -11.04 -16.79
N ALA A 428 -12.78 -9.83 -17.25
CA ALA A 428 -13.56 -8.86 -16.47
C ALA A 428 -14.95 -9.38 -16.10
N GLU A 429 -15.59 -10.14 -16.99
CA GLU A 429 -16.94 -10.72 -16.84
C GLU A 429 -16.94 -12.03 -16.03
N SER A 430 -15.80 -12.49 -15.52
CA SER A 430 -15.67 -13.78 -14.79
C SER A 430 -16.13 -14.98 -15.64
N SER A 431 -15.83 -14.97 -16.95
CA SER A 431 -16.32 -15.94 -17.93
C SER A 431 -15.22 -16.90 -18.40
N THR A 432 -14.52 -17.53 -17.46
CA THR A 432 -13.52 -18.58 -17.74
C THR A 432 -14.04 -19.96 -17.38
N HIS A 433 -13.27 -21.01 -17.71
CA HIS A 433 -13.58 -22.40 -17.34
C HIS A 433 -13.31 -22.73 -15.86
N ASP A 434 -12.58 -21.84 -15.13
CA ASP A 434 -12.15 -22.07 -13.75
C ASP A 434 -13.11 -21.37 -12.77
N ASP A 435 -13.90 -22.14 -12.05
CA ASP A 435 -14.92 -21.65 -11.12
C ASP A 435 -14.33 -20.86 -9.93
N LEU A 436 -13.14 -21.26 -9.45
CA LEU A 436 -12.44 -20.55 -8.37
C LEU A 436 -11.93 -19.19 -8.85
N TRP A 437 -11.36 -19.14 -10.06
CA TRP A 437 -10.91 -17.91 -10.66
C TRP A 437 -12.08 -16.94 -10.90
N ASN A 438 -13.16 -17.45 -11.46
CA ASN A 438 -14.38 -16.68 -11.70
C ASN A 438 -14.98 -16.14 -10.38
N ALA A 439 -15.02 -16.94 -9.33
CA ALA A 439 -15.46 -16.51 -8.01
C ALA A 439 -14.57 -15.41 -7.41
N ALA A 440 -13.24 -15.50 -7.58
CA ALA A 440 -12.30 -14.49 -7.12
C ALA A 440 -12.44 -13.17 -7.90
N GLN A 441 -12.59 -13.25 -9.23
CA GLN A 441 -12.84 -12.08 -10.08
C GLN A 441 -14.20 -11.43 -9.77
N TYR A 442 -15.24 -12.24 -9.55
CA TYR A 442 -16.56 -11.76 -9.14
C TYR A 442 -16.51 -11.03 -7.80
N GLN A 443 -15.78 -11.56 -6.81
CA GLN A 443 -15.53 -10.87 -5.54
C GLN A 443 -14.85 -9.52 -5.78
N LEU A 444 -13.82 -9.47 -6.62
CA LEU A 444 -13.11 -8.22 -6.94
C LEU A 444 -14.05 -7.17 -7.54
N VAL A 445 -14.89 -7.55 -8.50
CA VAL A 445 -15.81 -6.63 -9.17
C VAL A 445 -16.90 -6.14 -8.21
N THR A 446 -17.50 -7.02 -7.43
CA THR A 446 -18.65 -6.70 -6.56
C THR A 446 -18.24 -6.06 -5.24
N GLU A 447 -17.22 -6.58 -4.58
CA GLU A 447 -16.79 -6.12 -3.27
C GLU A 447 -15.61 -5.12 -3.33
N GLY A 448 -15.01 -4.89 -4.52
CA GLY A 448 -13.80 -4.07 -4.64
C GLY A 448 -12.61 -4.69 -3.91
N LYS A 449 -12.63 -5.97 -3.65
CA LYS A 449 -11.63 -6.69 -2.87
C LYS A 449 -11.44 -8.11 -3.35
N MET A 450 -10.21 -8.58 -3.31
CA MET A 450 -9.85 -9.98 -3.49
C MET A 450 -8.86 -10.41 -2.41
N HIS A 451 -9.02 -11.61 -1.86
CA HIS A 451 -8.11 -12.14 -0.85
C HIS A 451 -6.67 -12.22 -1.39
N GLY A 452 -5.65 -11.79 -0.60
CA GLY A 452 -4.26 -11.72 -1.06
C GLY A 452 -3.72 -13.04 -1.62
N PHE A 453 -4.08 -14.20 -1.01
CA PHE A 453 -3.71 -15.51 -1.55
C PHE A 453 -4.32 -15.75 -2.95
N LEU A 454 -5.57 -15.33 -3.16
CA LEU A 454 -6.24 -15.47 -4.45
C LEU A 454 -5.72 -14.49 -5.50
N ARG A 455 -5.27 -13.27 -5.12
CA ARG A 455 -4.62 -12.36 -6.09
C ARG A 455 -3.42 -13.01 -6.78
N MET A 456 -2.65 -13.83 -6.04
CA MET A 456 -1.53 -14.57 -6.62
C MET A 456 -2.01 -15.63 -7.61
N TYR A 457 -2.98 -16.46 -7.24
CA TYR A 457 -3.59 -17.46 -8.11
C TYR A 457 -4.20 -16.83 -9.35
N TRP A 458 -4.98 -15.78 -9.16
CA TRP A 458 -5.68 -15.02 -10.19
C TRP A 458 -4.72 -14.46 -11.26
N ALA A 459 -3.68 -13.74 -10.87
CA ALA A 459 -2.72 -13.18 -11.82
C ALA A 459 -1.89 -14.25 -12.54
N LYS A 460 -1.57 -15.37 -11.85
CA LYS A 460 -0.88 -16.50 -12.49
C LYS A 460 -1.74 -17.20 -13.52
N LYS A 461 -3.04 -17.27 -13.32
CA LYS A 461 -3.98 -17.81 -14.30
C LYS A 461 -4.16 -16.86 -15.49
N ILE A 462 -4.09 -15.54 -15.28
CA ILE A 462 -4.03 -14.59 -16.40
C ILE A 462 -2.77 -14.82 -17.25
N LEU A 463 -1.59 -15.06 -16.62
CA LEU A 463 -0.37 -15.43 -17.38
C LEU A 463 -0.56 -16.72 -18.18
N GLU A 464 -1.24 -17.70 -17.61
CA GLU A 464 -1.49 -18.99 -18.28
C GLU A 464 -2.46 -18.88 -19.47
N TRP A 465 -3.37 -17.89 -19.46
CA TRP A 465 -4.51 -17.79 -20.36
C TRP A 465 -4.52 -16.57 -21.30
N THR A 466 -3.43 -15.85 -21.37
CA THR A 466 -3.24 -14.74 -22.31
C THR A 466 -2.14 -15.07 -23.31
N GLU A 467 -2.11 -14.36 -24.43
CA GLU A 467 -1.22 -14.61 -25.55
C GLU A 467 0.27 -14.62 -25.15
N ASN A 468 0.64 -13.72 -24.25
CA ASN A 468 2.03 -13.55 -23.82
C ASN A 468 2.10 -12.85 -22.42
N PRO A 469 3.27 -12.83 -21.78
CA PRO A 469 3.44 -12.23 -20.45
C PRO A 469 3.17 -10.71 -20.39
N GLU A 470 3.38 -9.98 -21.48
CA GLU A 470 3.13 -8.53 -21.52
C GLU A 470 1.63 -8.23 -21.48
N VAL A 471 0.83 -8.94 -22.28
CA VAL A 471 -0.63 -8.87 -22.24
C VAL A 471 -1.14 -9.29 -20.86
N ALA A 472 -0.58 -10.37 -20.29
CA ALA A 472 -0.93 -10.83 -18.95
C ALA A 472 -0.74 -9.76 -17.88
N LEU A 473 0.42 -9.10 -17.88
CA LEU A 473 0.73 -8.05 -16.91
C LEU A 473 -0.19 -6.84 -17.09
N LYS A 474 -0.38 -6.39 -18.33
CA LYS A 474 -1.25 -5.26 -18.66
C LYS A 474 -2.70 -5.51 -18.24
N ASP A 475 -3.22 -6.72 -18.50
CA ASP A 475 -4.59 -7.08 -18.13
C ASP A 475 -4.76 -7.24 -16.61
N SER A 476 -3.77 -7.81 -15.93
CA SER A 476 -3.78 -7.92 -14.46
C SER A 476 -3.77 -6.55 -13.80
N ILE A 477 -2.93 -5.62 -14.25
CA ILE A 477 -2.88 -4.25 -13.74
C ILE A 477 -4.21 -3.54 -14.01
N TYR A 478 -4.72 -3.61 -15.25
CA TYR A 478 -5.99 -2.99 -15.63
C TYR A 478 -7.16 -3.46 -14.74
N LEU A 479 -7.32 -4.78 -14.56
CA LEU A 479 -8.40 -5.35 -13.77
C LEU A 479 -8.25 -5.00 -12.28
N ASN A 480 -7.02 -5.04 -11.75
CA ASN A 480 -6.75 -4.61 -10.38
C ASN A 480 -7.11 -3.14 -10.19
N ASP A 481 -6.63 -2.26 -11.06
CA ASP A 481 -6.78 -0.82 -10.92
C ASP A 481 -8.21 -0.35 -11.15
N LYS A 482 -8.97 -1.03 -12.00
CA LYS A 482 -10.36 -0.71 -12.25
C LYS A 482 -11.30 -1.15 -11.12
N TYR A 483 -11.07 -2.32 -10.53
CA TYR A 483 -12.05 -2.93 -9.62
C TYR A 483 -11.66 -2.94 -8.15
N SER A 484 -10.36 -2.98 -7.83
CA SER A 484 -9.93 -3.04 -6.43
C SER A 484 -10.03 -1.67 -5.75
N MET A 485 -10.60 -1.61 -4.54
CA MET A 485 -10.66 -0.38 -3.74
C MET A 485 -9.27 0.23 -3.50
N ASP A 486 -8.25 -0.63 -3.40
CA ASP A 486 -6.84 -0.28 -3.29
C ASP A 486 -6.11 -0.39 -4.65
N GLY A 487 -6.79 -0.20 -5.78
CA GLY A 487 -6.18 -0.12 -7.11
C GLY A 487 -5.28 1.11 -7.26
N ARG A 488 -4.28 1.05 -8.16
CA ARG A 488 -3.27 2.10 -8.36
C ARG A 488 -2.39 2.36 -7.14
N ASP A 489 -2.20 1.32 -6.32
CA ASP A 489 -1.32 1.32 -5.16
C ASP A 489 0.02 0.64 -5.50
N PRO A 490 1.16 1.04 -4.89
CA PRO A 490 2.42 0.32 -5.03
C PRO A 490 2.31 -1.19 -4.78
N ASN A 491 1.50 -1.62 -3.79
CA ASN A 491 1.26 -3.04 -3.52
C ASN A 491 0.47 -3.74 -4.65
N GLY A 492 -0.41 -3.04 -5.35
CA GLY A 492 -1.14 -3.55 -6.52
C GLY A 492 -0.18 -3.85 -7.66
N TYR A 493 0.65 -2.88 -8.04
CA TYR A 493 1.68 -3.06 -9.08
C TYR A 493 2.67 -4.15 -8.71
N VAL A 494 3.22 -4.12 -7.50
CA VAL A 494 4.15 -5.16 -7.02
C VAL A 494 3.47 -6.53 -6.98
N GLY A 495 2.20 -6.63 -6.61
CA GLY A 495 1.45 -7.88 -6.61
C GLY A 495 1.34 -8.50 -8.01
N CYS A 496 1.03 -7.71 -9.03
CA CYS A 496 1.03 -8.13 -10.44
C CYS A 496 2.44 -8.51 -10.91
N MET A 497 3.43 -7.66 -10.67
CA MET A 497 4.83 -7.91 -11.03
C MET A 497 5.41 -9.14 -10.32
N TRP A 498 5.08 -9.35 -9.04
CA TRP A 498 5.48 -10.57 -8.32
C TRP A 498 4.88 -11.82 -8.96
N SER A 499 3.60 -11.75 -9.30
CA SER A 499 2.87 -12.92 -9.82
C SER A 499 3.30 -13.30 -11.24
N ILE A 500 3.55 -12.33 -12.10
CA ILE A 500 3.84 -12.52 -13.53
C ILE A 500 5.34 -12.46 -13.80
N CYS A 501 6.05 -11.51 -13.19
CA CYS A 501 7.45 -11.21 -13.47
C CYS A 501 8.41 -11.65 -12.35
N GLY A 502 7.94 -12.32 -11.30
CA GLY A 502 8.79 -12.85 -10.23
C GLY A 502 9.50 -11.79 -9.37
N ILE A 503 9.01 -10.53 -9.36
CA ILE A 503 9.57 -9.48 -8.49
C ILE A 503 9.49 -9.93 -7.02
N HIS A 504 10.57 -9.72 -6.27
CA HIS A 504 10.73 -10.12 -4.87
C HIS A 504 10.62 -11.64 -4.61
N ASP A 505 10.71 -12.46 -5.67
CA ASP A 505 10.73 -13.92 -5.61
C ASP A 505 12.07 -14.47 -6.16
N GLN A 506 12.19 -15.78 -6.20
CA GLN A 506 13.32 -16.51 -6.77
C GLN A 506 12.85 -17.39 -7.93
N GLY A 507 13.79 -17.89 -8.73
CA GLY A 507 13.50 -18.87 -9.78
C GLY A 507 13.06 -20.21 -9.18
N TRP A 508 12.05 -20.82 -9.81
CA TRP A 508 11.46 -22.12 -9.47
C TRP A 508 11.77 -23.15 -10.56
N LYS A 509 11.31 -24.38 -10.36
CA LYS A 509 11.40 -25.41 -11.41
C LYS A 509 10.67 -24.93 -12.66
N GLU A 510 11.38 -24.99 -13.79
CA GLU A 510 10.91 -24.55 -15.10
C GLU A 510 9.69 -25.33 -15.57
N ARG A 511 8.75 -24.64 -16.22
CA ARG A 511 7.50 -25.18 -16.74
C ARG A 511 7.08 -24.41 -17.98
N PRO A 512 6.33 -25.06 -18.92
CA PRO A 512 5.74 -24.34 -20.03
C PRO A 512 4.96 -23.10 -19.57
N ILE A 513 4.98 -22.04 -20.35
CA ILE A 513 4.33 -20.74 -20.14
C ILE A 513 4.97 -19.92 -19.00
N PHE A 514 5.22 -20.56 -17.86
CA PHE A 514 5.73 -19.91 -16.63
C PHE A 514 7.26 -19.79 -16.61
N GLY A 515 7.96 -20.64 -17.37
CA GLY A 515 9.39 -20.76 -17.19
C GLY A 515 9.74 -21.03 -15.72
N LYS A 516 10.64 -20.23 -15.15
CA LYS A 516 11.06 -20.29 -13.74
C LYS A 516 10.20 -19.44 -12.81
N ILE A 517 9.12 -18.83 -13.29
CA ILE A 517 8.16 -18.11 -12.44
C ILE A 517 7.38 -19.11 -11.58
N ARG A 518 7.15 -18.77 -10.31
CA ARG A 518 6.40 -19.59 -9.36
C ARG A 518 5.03 -19.98 -9.92
N TYR A 519 4.72 -21.27 -9.91
CA TYR A 519 3.44 -21.82 -10.39
C TYR A 519 2.41 -21.99 -9.27
N MET A 520 1.16 -21.76 -9.57
CA MET A 520 0.01 -22.09 -8.71
C MET A 520 -1.10 -22.75 -9.54
N ASN A 521 -1.78 -23.74 -8.96
CA ASN A 521 -2.89 -24.42 -9.61
C ASN A 521 -4.08 -24.64 -8.66
N TYR A 522 -5.21 -25.01 -9.25
CA TYR A 522 -6.47 -25.27 -8.55
C TYR A 522 -6.33 -26.33 -7.46
N GLN A 523 -5.65 -27.45 -7.72
CA GLN A 523 -5.43 -28.51 -6.72
C GLN A 523 -4.57 -28.04 -5.53
N GLY A 524 -3.63 -27.14 -5.80
CA GLY A 524 -2.86 -26.46 -4.75
C GLY A 524 -3.75 -25.60 -3.84
N CYS A 525 -4.73 -24.92 -4.40
CA CYS A 525 -5.72 -24.15 -3.65
C CYS A 525 -6.62 -25.07 -2.79
N LYS A 526 -7.14 -26.15 -3.35
CA LYS A 526 -7.96 -27.14 -2.61
C LYS A 526 -7.25 -27.72 -1.36
N ARG A 527 -5.92 -27.85 -1.40
CA ARG A 527 -5.14 -28.29 -0.24
C ARG A 527 -4.98 -27.23 0.86
N LYS A 528 -5.23 -25.96 0.55
CA LYS A 528 -5.00 -24.83 1.46
C LYS A 528 -6.26 -24.35 2.17
N PHE A 529 -7.41 -24.40 1.50
CA PHE A 529 -8.68 -23.89 2.02
C PHE A 529 -9.87 -24.59 1.35
N ASP A 530 -11.08 -24.39 1.87
CA ASP A 530 -12.32 -24.92 1.29
C ASP A 530 -12.73 -24.09 0.04
N VAL A 531 -12.23 -24.53 -1.12
CA VAL A 531 -12.54 -23.92 -2.42
C VAL A 531 -14.04 -23.97 -2.71
N ALA A 532 -14.72 -25.08 -2.38
CA ALA A 532 -16.15 -25.22 -2.66
C ALA A 532 -17.01 -24.22 -1.85
N ALA A 533 -16.65 -23.96 -0.58
CA ALA A 533 -17.31 -22.93 0.22
C ALA A 533 -17.08 -21.53 -0.36
N PHE A 534 -15.85 -21.22 -0.80
CA PHE A 534 -15.54 -19.93 -1.43
C PHE A 534 -16.31 -19.73 -2.73
N VAL A 535 -16.33 -20.73 -3.61
CA VAL A 535 -17.07 -20.68 -4.89
C VAL A 535 -18.56 -20.53 -4.65
N ARG A 536 -19.15 -21.26 -3.67
CA ARG A 536 -20.57 -21.08 -3.32
C ARG A 536 -20.90 -19.66 -2.86
N LYS A 537 -20.01 -19.03 -2.08
CA LYS A 537 -20.19 -17.67 -1.57
C LYS A 537 -20.19 -16.64 -2.71
N TYR A 538 -19.28 -16.79 -3.66
CA TYR A 538 -19.06 -15.85 -4.77
C TYR A 538 -19.53 -16.39 -6.13
N LYS A 539 -20.48 -17.33 -6.14
CA LYS A 539 -21.06 -17.82 -7.39
C LYS A 539 -21.69 -16.65 -8.14
N VAL A 540 -21.35 -16.51 -9.42
CA VAL A 540 -21.91 -15.48 -10.31
C VAL A 540 -23.45 -15.60 -10.29
N LYS A 541 -24.12 -14.68 -9.62
CA LYS A 541 -25.58 -14.68 -9.44
C LYS A 541 -26.30 -13.83 -10.50
N LYS A 542 -25.58 -12.86 -11.08
CA LYS A 542 -26.07 -11.97 -12.14
C LYS A 542 -24.94 -11.75 -13.13
N PRO A 543 -25.22 -11.63 -14.43
CA PRO A 543 -24.22 -11.16 -15.38
C PRO A 543 -23.61 -9.85 -14.85
N LEU A 544 -22.30 -9.75 -14.85
CA LEU A 544 -21.62 -8.51 -14.55
C LEU A 544 -22.01 -7.47 -15.60
N PRO A 545 -22.12 -6.17 -15.26
CA PRO A 545 -22.46 -5.14 -16.22
C PRO A 545 -21.55 -5.23 -17.44
N ASN A 546 -22.12 -5.19 -18.63
CA ASN A 546 -21.35 -5.19 -19.87
C ASN A 546 -20.64 -3.84 -20.01
N ILE A 547 -19.39 -3.77 -19.54
CA ILE A 547 -18.62 -2.55 -19.32
C ILE A 547 -18.00 -2.05 -20.64
N PHE A 548 -17.98 -2.90 -21.66
CA PHE A 548 -17.31 -2.60 -22.94
C PHE A 548 -18.27 -2.10 -24.04
N ASN A 549 -19.58 -2.16 -23.82
CA ASN A 549 -20.61 -1.78 -24.81
C ASN A 549 -21.25 -0.39 -24.52
N LYS A 550 -20.52 0.61 -24.10
CA LYS A 550 -20.93 2.01 -24.26
C LYS A 550 -20.16 2.61 -25.43
N LYS A 551 -20.85 2.67 -26.59
CA LYS A 551 -20.49 3.55 -27.70
C LYS A 551 -20.60 5.00 -27.26
#